data_a16b5a492e5d8679f4d8551fa8261551
#
_entry.id   a16b5a492e5d8679f4d8551fa8261551
#
_cell.length_a   1.000
_cell.length_b   1.000
_cell.length_c   1.000
_cell.angle_alpha   90.00
_cell.angle_beta   90.00
_cell.angle_gamma   90.00
#
_symmetry.space_group_name_H-M   'P 1'
#
loop_
_entity.id
_entity.type
_entity.pdbx_description
1 polymer ?
#
loop_
_entity_poly.entity_id
_entity_poly.type
_entity_poly.pdbx_seq_one_letter_code
_entity_poly.pdbx_strand_id
1 'polypeptide(L)'
;MTTPDSLFHHLVYRDLISPMRDDLLTHEEVTEMRRQALARLVEIHGQAEVARRMKRQPQQISDMARTKSFGEKVALELEREWRDSSGGEVIDLLAPRPRTAAGAGPAGWERLDEIGRAKVEAYISGLLAQHGPSVGAENRRFQAD
;
A
#
# COMPACT_ATOMS: atom_id res chain seq x y z
N MET A 1 52.18 -14.85 -9.59
CA MET A 1 51.52 -14.07 -10.68
C MET A 1 50.02 -14.21 -10.52
N THR A 2 49.40 -13.21 -10.00
CA THR A 2 47.95 -13.10 -9.87
C THR A 2 47.38 -12.70 -11.23
N THR A 3 46.62 -13.57 -11.83
CA THR A 3 45.90 -13.30 -13.06
C THR A 3 44.84 -12.22 -12.85
N PRO A 4 44.70 -11.18 -13.69
CA PRO A 4 43.77 -10.09 -13.53
C PRO A 4 42.28 -10.48 -13.68
N ASP A 5 41.99 -11.72 -14.03
CA ASP A 5 40.65 -12.23 -14.26
C ASP A 5 39.78 -12.40 -12.98
N SER A 6 40.40 -12.52 -11.83
CA SER A 6 39.67 -12.75 -10.57
C SER A 6 39.00 -11.46 -10.01
N LEU A 7 39.56 -10.30 -10.32
CA LEU A 7 39.02 -9.00 -9.91
C LEU A 7 37.85 -8.55 -10.78
N PHE A 8 37.86 -8.92 -12.05
CA PHE A 8 36.76 -8.55 -12.97
C PHE A 8 35.47 -9.33 -12.69
N HIS A 9 35.59 -10.61 -12.32
CA HIS A 9 34.41 -11.41 -11.94
C HIS A 9 33.74 -10.90 -10.64
N HIS A 10 34.51 -10.36 -9.73
CA HIS A 10 33.95 -9.86 -8.46
C HIS A 10 33.24 -8.52 -8.62
N LEU A 11 33.69 -7.65 -9.50
CA LEU A 11 33.08 -6.36 -9.80
C LEU A 11 31.78 -6.49 -10.61
N VAL A 12 31.76 -7.38 -11.58
CA VAL A 12 30.58 -7.59 -12.45
C VAL A 12 29.43 -8.24 -11.67
N TYR A 13 29.74 -9.13 -10.73
CA TYR A 13 28.71 -9.77 -9.89
C TYR A 13 28.11 -8.82 -8.85
N ARG A 14 28.88 -7.83 -8.39
CA ARG A 14 28.41 -6.86 -7.42
C ARG A 14 27.45 -5.85 -8.03
N ASP A 15 27.66 -5.46 -9.28
CA ASP A 15 26.79 -4.51 -9.98
C ASP A 15 25.50 -5.15 -10.53
N LEU A 16 25.48 -6.48 -10.76
CA LEU A 16 24.30 -7.20 -11.22
C LEU A 16 23.33 -7.56 -10.10
N ILE A 17 23.78 -7.60 -8.85
CA ILE A 17 22.95 -7.93 -7.67
C ILE A 17 22.51 -6.66 -6.92
N SER A 18 23.22 -5.55 -7.09
CA SER A 18 22.92 -4.28 -6.42
C SER A 18 21.57 -3.66 -6.79
N PRO A 19 21.10 -3.63 -8.05
CA PRO A 19 19.82 -2.98 -8.36
C PRO A 19 18.60 -3.72 -7.81
N MET A 20 18.70 -5.01 -7.49
CA MET A 20 17.58 -5.75 -6.89
C MET A 20 17.44 -5.60 -5.38
N ARG A 21 18.49 -5.13 -4.69
CA ARG A 21 18.43 -4.92 -3.23
C ARG A 21 17.96 -3.52 -2.84
N ASP A 22 18.14 -2.54 -3.72
CA ASP A 22 17.73 -1.15 -3.46
C ASP A 22 16.20 -0.96 -3.58
N ASP A 23 15.49 -1.91 -4.23
CA ASP A 23 14.04 -1.86 -4.35
C ASP A 23 13.29 -2.51 -3.17
N LEU A 24 14.00 -3.20 -2.28
CA LEU A 24 13.41 -3.82 -1.10
C LEU A 24 13.45 -2.84 0.09
N LEU A 25 12.28 -2.47 0.55
CA LEU A 25 12.14 -1.66 1.76
C LEU A 25 12.72 -2.39 2.97
N THR A 26 13.55 -1.70 3.73
CA THR A 26 14.04 -2.18 5.01
C THR A 26 12.92 -2.19 6.05
N HIS A 27 13.11 -2.95 7.12
CA HIS A 27 12.17 -2.96 8.24
C HIS A 27 11.98 -1.55 8.85
N GLU A 28 13.04 -0.77 8.92
CA GLU A 28 12.99 0.62 9.43
C GLU A 28 12.17 1.52 8.53
N GLU A 29 12.36 1.43 7.22
CA GLU A 29 11.58 2.19 6.24
C GLU A 29 10.08 1.85 6.28
N VAL A 30 9.74 0.56 6.37
CA VAL A 30 8.34 0.14 6.51
C VAL A 30 7.73 0.67 7.80
N THR A 31 8.47 0.63 8.90
CA THR A 31 8.03 1.14 10.21
C THR A 31 7.81 2.64 10.17
N GLU A 32 8.70 3.39 9.55
CA GLU A 32 8.57 4.83 9.36
C GLU A 32 7.38 5.19 8.46
N MET A 33 7.16 4.44 7.39
CA MET A 33 5.99 4.62 6.52
C MET A 33 4.67 4.40 7.27
N ARG A 34 4.59 3.39 8.15
CA ARG A 34 3.43 3.15 9.03
C ARG A 34 3.18 4.33 9.95
N ARG A 35 4.24 4.83 10.58
CA ARG A 35 4.18 5.99 11.47
C ARG A 35 3.67 7.23 10.74
N GLN A 36 4.20 7.51 9.55
CA GLN A 36 3.77 8.63 8.72
C GLN A 36 2.33 8.50 8.22
N ALA A 37 1.89 7.29 7.90
CA ALA A 37 0.51 7.03 7.50
C ALA A 37 -0.47 7.31 8.65
N LEU A 38 -0.14 6.87 9.87
CA LEU A 38 -0.93 7.17 11.05
C LEU A 38 -0.93 8.68 11.38
N ALA A 39 0.22 9.34 11.28
CA ALA A 39 0.33 10.78 11.48
C ALA A 39 -0.58 11.57 10.53
N ARG A 40 -0.65 11.16 9.27
CA ARG A 40 -1.57 11.76 8.28
C ARG A 40 -3.04 11.57 8.62
N LEU A 41 -3.44 10.39 9.11
CA LEU A 41 -4.80 10.18 9.59
C LEU A 41 -5.14 11.11 10.75
N VAL A 42 -4.20 11.30 11.67
CA VAL A 42 -4.35 12.24 12.80
C VAL A 42 -4.47 13.68 12.31
N GLU A 43 -3.72 14.05 11.29
CA GLU A 43 -3.78 15.39 10.69
C GLU A 43 -5.14 15.65 10.00
N ILE A 44 -5.67 14.65 9.31
CA ILE A 44 -6.95 14.78 8.57
C ILE A 44 -8.15 14.74 9.51
N HIS A 45 -8.20 13.81 10.44
CA HIS A 45 -9.38 13.53 11.26
C HIS A 45 -9.28 14.06 12.70
N GLY A 46 -8.10 14.44 13.15
CA GLY A 46 -7.83 14.80 14.53
C GLY A 46 -7.51 13.60 15.42
N GLN A 47 -6.63 13.83 16.41
CA GLN A 47 -6.13 12.78 17.31
C GLN A 47 -7.26 12.07 18.09
N ALA A 48 -8.21 12.81 18.60
CA ALA A 48 -9.31 12.27 19.39
C ALA A 48 -10.24 11.36 18.56
N GLU A 49 -10.52 11.75 17.32
CA GLU A 49 -11.37 10.97 16.42
C GLU A 49 -10.67 9.69 15.96
N VAL A 50 -9.38 9.77 15.59
CA VAL A 50 -8.57 8.59 15.23
C VAL A 50 -8.51 7.62 16.43
N ALA A 51 -8.27 8.12 17.63
CA ALA A 51 -8.22 7.32 18.84
C ALA A 51 -9.56 6.62 19.11
N ARG A 52 -10.66 7.33 18.94
CA ARG A 52 -12.01 6.79 19.11
C ARG A 52 -12.30 5.66 18.13
N ARG A 53 -12.01 5.89 16.83
CA ARG A 53 -12.24 4.89 15.77
C ARG A 53 -11.38 3.66 15.92
N MET A 54 -10.13 3.84 16.32
CA MET A 54 -9.16 2.74 16.51
C MET A 54 -9.23 2.12 17.92
N LYS A 55 -10.18 2.52 18.75
CA LYS A 55 -10.35 2.05 20.13
C LYS A 55 -9.05 2.09 20.95
N ARG A 56 -8.34 3.19 20.83
CA ARG A 56 -7.09 3.46 21.55
C ARG A 56 -7.20 4.76 22.34
N GLN A 57 -6.32 4.90 23.32
CA GLN A 57 -6.19 6.18 24.03
C GLN A 57 -5.55 7.23 23.12
N PRO A 58 -5.99 8.52 23.18
CA PRO A 58 -5.40 9.58 22.37
C PRO A 58 -3.88 9.68 22.51
N GLN A 59 -3.36 9.49 23.72
CA GLN A 59 -1.93 9.50 23.99
C GLN A 59 -1.20 8.36 23.26
N GLN A 60 -1.79 7.15 23.19
CA GLN A 60 -1.20 6.03 22.45
C GLN A 60 -1.11 6.33 20.95
N ILE A 61 -2.15 6.93 20.38
CA ILE A 61 -2.16 7.35 18.98
C ILE A 61 -1.07 8.40 18.74
N SER A 62 -0.97 9.40 19.61
CA SER A 62 0.07 10.42 19.53
C SER A 62 1.49 9.83 19.59
N ASP A 63 1.72 8.92 20.53
CA ASP A 63 3.00 8.25 20.68
C ASP A 63 3.37 7.41 19.43
N MET A 64 2.42 6.65 18.90
CA MET A 64 2.62 5.84 17.69
C MET A 64 2.83 6.70 16.43
N ALA A 65 2.19 7.85 16.36
CA ALA A 65 2.35 8.77 15.22
C ALA A 65 3.67 9.56 15.25
N ARG A 66 4.29 9.72 16.43
CA ARG A 66 5.46 10.58 16.61
C ARG A 66 6.76 9.84 16.90
N THR A 67 6.74 8.92 17.86
CA THR A 67 7.95 8.36 18.45
C THR A 67 8.02 6.86 18.51
N LYS A 68 6.88 6.19 18.71
CA LYS A 68 6.85 4.74 18.86
C LYS A 68 6.58 4.06 17.54
N SER A 69 7.45 3.13 17.19
CA SER A 69 7.17 2.21 16.11
C SER A 69 6.11 1.20 16.52
N PHE A 70 5.31 0.75 15.58
CA PHE A 70 4.37 -0.35 15.79
C PHE A 70 4.50 -1.39 14.68
N GLY A 71 4.37 -2.65 15.07
CA GLY A 71 4.56 -3.79 14.19
C GLY A 71 3.31 -4.11 13.36
N GLU A 72 3.45 -5.11 12.53
CA GLU A 72 2.43 -5.62 11.61
C GLU A 72 1.11 -5.97 12.32
N LYS A 73 1.19 -6.70 13.44
CA LYS A 73 0.01 -7.09 14.21
C LYS A 73 -0.82 -5.89 14.66
N VAL A 74 -0.15 -4.87 15.18
CA VAL A 74 -0.82 -3.64 15.63
C VAL A 74 -1.40 -2.89 14.43
N ALA A 75 -0.68 -2.81 13.32
CA ALA A 75 -1.20 -2.20 12.09
C ALA A 75 -2.50 -2.86 11.63
N LEU A 76 -2.55 -4.19 11.57
CA LEU A 76 -3.75 -4.95 11.20
C LEU A 76 -4.92 -4.73 12.17
N GLU A 77 -4.65 -4.65 13.48
CA GLU A 77 -5.68 -4.34 14.48
C GLU A 77 -6.27 -2.94 14.26
N LEU A 78 -5.42 -1.94 14.04
CA LEU A 78 -5.85 -0.57 13.80
C LEU A 78 -6.67 -0.42 12.50
N GLU A 79 -6.27 -1.11 11.44
CA GLU A 79 -7.03 -1.15 10.17
C GLU A 79 -8.41 -1.77 10.35
N ARG A 80 -8.51 -2.86 11.09
CA ARG A 80 -9.77 -3.54 11.39
C ARG A 80 -10.71 -2.64 12.19
N GLU A 81 -10.21 -2.06 13.29
CA GLU A 81 -10.99 -1.16 14.14
C GLU A 81 -11.45 0.09 13.37
N TRP A 82 -10.61 0.63 12.52
CA TRP A 82 -10.98 1.74 11.63
C TRP A 82 -12.11 1.36 10.70
N ARG A 83 -11.98 0.24 9.99
CA ARG A 83 -13.01 -0.24 9.06
C ARG A 83 -14.35 -0.46 9.74
N ASP A 84 -14.33 -1.09 10.92
CA ASP A 84 -15.55 -1.36 11.70
C ASP A 84 -16.22 -0.07 12.19
N SER A 85 -15.42 0.92 12.55
CA SER A 85 -15.91 2.20 13.10
C SER A 85 -16.31 3.23 12.03
N SER A 86 -15.78 3.13 10.84
CA SER A 86 -15.99 4.08 9.72
C SER A 86 -17.05 3.66 8.72
N GLY A 87 -17.71 2.51 8.94
CA GLY A 87 -18.69 1.99 8.00
C GLY A 87 -18.09 1.35 6.75
N GLY A 88 -16.86 0.83 6.84
CA GLY A 88 -16.19 0.08 5.79
C GLY A 88 -15.06 0.84 5.08
N GLU A 89 -14.71 2.04 5.53
CA GLU A 89 -13.56 2.77 5.00
C GLU A 89 -12.26 1.99 5.22
N VAL A 90 -11.48 1.83 4.17
CA VAL A 90 -10.23 1.08 4.19
C VAL A 90 -9.05 2.03 4.27
N ILE A 91 -8.19 1.82 5.26
CA ILE A 91 -6.89 2.47 5.38
C ILE A 91 -5.78 1.42 5.25
N ASP A 92 -4.60 1.83 4.85
CA ASP A 92 -3.43 0.96 4.75
C ASP A 92 -2.34 1.45 5.70
N LEU A 93 -2.17 0.75 6.81
CA LEU A 93 -1.09 0.92 7.78
C LEU A 93 -0.09 -0.22 7.75
N LEU A 94 -0.50 -1.38 7.23
CA LEU A 94 0.35 -2.57 7.18
C LEU A 94 1.50 -2.41 6.20
N ALA A 95 1.18 -2.01 4.98
CA ALA A 95 2.13 -1.77 3.92
C ALA A 95 1.80 -0.45 3.21
N PRO A 96 1.88 0.69 3.93
CA PRO A 96 1.51 1.96 3.35
C PRO A 96 2.43 2.25 2.16
N ARG A 97 1.83 2.43 1.01
CA ARG A 97 2.58 2.81 -0.18
C ARG A 97 3.06 4.25 -0.02
N PRO A 98 4.32 4.54 -0.37
CA PRO A 98 4.72 5.93 -0.48
C PRO A 98 3.70 6.61 -1.38
N ARG A 99 3.26 7.79 -0.98
CA ARG A 99 2.36 8.62 -1.80
C ARG A 99 3.15 9.08 -3.02
N THR A 100 3.40 8.17 -3.94
CA THR A 100 3.63 8.59 -5.32
C THR A 100 2.42 9.39 -5.68
N ALA A 101 2.63 10.66 -5.93
CA ALA A 101 1.63 11.69 -6.09
C ALA A 101 0.25 11.13 -6.45
N ALA A 102 -0.77 11.48 -5.66
CA ALA A 102 -2.15 11.08 -5.93
C ALA A 102 -2.43 11.37 -7.41
N GLY A 103 -2.54 10.32 -8.23
CA GLY A 103 -2.61 10.47 -9.67
C GLY A 103 -1.47 9.80 -10.45
N ALA A 104 -0.50 9.16 -9.81
CA ALA A 104 0.45 8.35 -10.53
C ALA A 104 -0.27 7.11 -11.08
N GLY A 105 -0.66 7.19 -12.33
CA GLY A 105 -1.10 6.06 -13.13
C GLY A 105 0.01 5.03 -13.30
N PRO A 106 -0.17 4.01 -14.12
CA PRO A 106 0.85 3.03 -14.45
C PRO A 106 2.11 3.70 -14.98
N ALA A 107 3.25 3.00 -14.95
CA ALA A 107 4.52 3.51 -15.43
C ALA A 107 4.39 4.15 -16.82
N GLY A 108 4.82 5.41 -16.95
CA GLY A 108 4.68 6.18 -18.17
C GLY A 108 3.42 7.07 -18.24
N TRP A 109 2.58 7.05 -17.22
CA TRP A 109 1.36 7.87 -17.16
C TRP A 109 1.64 9.37 -17.34
N GLU A 110 2.74 9.86 -16.79
CA GLU A 110 3.15 11.26 -16.87
C GLU A 110 3.52 11.70 -18.30
N ARG A 111 3.87 10.75 -19.17
CA ARG A 111 4.24 11.00 -20.57
C ARG A 111 3.05 11.02 -21.50
N LEU A 112 1.88 10.61 -21.02
CA LEU A 112 0.67 10.61 -21.80
C LEU A 112 0.02 11.99 -21.79
N ASP A 113 -0.44 12.42 -22.96
CA ASP A 113 -1.35 13.54 -23.09
C ASP A 113 -2.74 13.19 -22.52
N GLU A 114 -3.63 14.16 -22.46
CA GLU A 114 -4.99 13.99 -21.93
C GLU A 114 -5.76 12.89 -22.68
N ILE A 115 -5.62 12.84 -24.00
CA ILE A 115 -6.27 11.83 -24.85
C ILE A 115 -5.72 10.43 -24.57
N GLY A 116 -4.41 10.31 -24.38
CA GLY A 116 -3.75 9.07 -24.04
C GLY A 116 -4.19 8.54 -22.68
N ARG A 117 -4.31 9.41 -21.69
CA ARG A 117 -4.82 9.06 -20.34
C ARG A 117 -6.25 8.57 -20.41
N ALA A 118 -7.13 9.27 -21.11
CA ALA A 118 -8.52 8.88 -21.29
C ALA A 118 -8.67 7.49 -21.96
N LYS A 119 -7.82 7.16 -22.93
CA LYS A 119 -7.80 5.83 -23.56
C LYS A 119 -7.38 4.74 -22.61
N VAL A 120 -6.37 4.96 -21.76
CA VAL A 120 -5.92 3.98 -20.76
C VAL A 120 -6.99 3.78 -19.69
N GLU A 121 -7.64 4.83 -19.22
CA GLU A 121 -8.74 4.73 -18.26
C GLU A 121 -9.93 3.94 -18.84
N ALA A 122 -10.30 4.20 -20.08
CA ALA A 122 -11.35 3.44 -20.76
C ALA A 122 -10.99 1.95 -20.93
N TYR A 123 -9.73 1.65 -21.22
CA TYR A 123 -9.25 0.27 -21.31
C TYR A 123 -9.31 -0.45 -19.96
N ILE A 124 -8.84 0.19 -18.89
CA ILE A 124 -8.93 -0.36 -17.53
C ILE A 124 -10.38 -0.59 -17.14
N SER A 125 -11.27 0.36 -17.40
CA SER A 125 -12.70 0.24 -17.11
C SER A 125 -13.34 -0.92 -17.87
N GLY A 126 -12.97 -1.12 -19.12
CA GLY A 126 -13.41 -2.26 -19.93
C GLY A 126 -12.95 -3.61 -19.38
N LEU A 127 -11.68 -3.70 -18.94
CA LEU A 127 -11.16 -4.93 -18.29
C LEU A 127 -11.88 -5.21 -16.97
N LEU A 128 -12.11 -4.22 -16.14
CA LEU A 128 -12.83 -4.39 -14.88
C LEU A 128 -14.28 -4.82 -15.09
N ALA A 129 -14.95 -4.32 -16.13
CA ALA A 129 -16.29 -4.73 -16.49
C ALA A 129 -16.36 -6.21 -16.95
N GLN A 130 -15.32 -6.70 -17.63
CA GLN A 130 -15.22 -8.10 -18.07
C GLN A 130 -14.88 -9.06 -16.92
N HIS A 131 -14.19 -8.58 -15.89
CA HIS A 131 -13.80 -9.36 -14.71
C HIS A 131 -14.66 -9.05 -13.47
N GLY A 132 -15.76 -8.34 -13.65
CA GLY A 132 -16.75 -8.12 -12.61
C GLY A 132 -17.21 -9.46 -12.03
N PRO A 133 -17.52 -9.54 -10.73
CA PRO A 133 -17.89 -10.81 -10.11
C PRO A 133 -19.10 -11.39 -10.84
N SER A 134 -18.95 -12.57 -11.42
CA SER A 134 -20.08 -13.39 -11.85
C SER A 134 -20.80 -13.88 -10.58
N VAL A 135 -21.46 -12.94 -9.91
CA VAL A 135 -22.37 -13.24 -8.83
C VAL A 135 -23.68 -13.63 -9.44
N GLY A 136 -23.96 -14.92 -9.47
CA GLY A 136 -25.33 -15.40 -9.49
C GLY A 136 -25.90 -15.94 -10.79
N ALA A 137 -25.33 -17.03 -11.29
CA ALA A 137 -26.07 -17.91 -12.21
C ALA A 137 -26.27 -19.33 -11.66
N GLU A 138 -26.17 -19.54 -10.36
CA GLU A 138 -26.30 -20.90 -9.80
C GLU A 138 -27.22 -21.01 -8.58
N ASN A 139 -28.36 -20.33 -8.62
CA ASN A 139 -29.37 -20.56 -7.58
C ASN A 139 -30.80 -20.48 -8.09
N ARG A 140 -31.10 -21.05 -9.29
CA ARG A 140 -32.46 -21.24 -9.78
C ARG A 140 -32.69 -22.64 -10.30
N ARG A 141 -32.30 -23.67 -9.57
CA ARG A 141 -32.70 -25.05 -9.87
C ARG A 141 -32.95 -25.88 -8.62
N PHE A 142 -33.68 -25.38 -7.66
CA PHE A 142 -34.29 -26.23 -6.63
C PHE A 142 -35.54 -25.53 -6.08
N GLN A 143 -36.57 -25.43 -6.92
CA GLN A 143 -37.96 -25.34 -6.47
C GLN A 143 -38.86 -25.74 -7.64
N ALA A 144 -39.03 -27.03 -7.84
CA ALA A 144 -40.15 -27.65 -8.49
C ALA A 144 -40.19 -29.12 -8.05
N ASP A 145 -40.93 -29.40 -7.02
CA ASP A 145 -41.92 -30.43 -6.77
C ASP A 145 -42.30 -30.43 -5.30
#